data_f4aa6db76ac109ef5314df727003c6b0
#
_entry.id   f4aa6db76ac109ef5314df727003c6b0
#
_cell.length_a   1.000
_cell.length_b   1.000
_cell.length_c   1.000
_cell.angle_alpha   90.00
_cell.angle_beta   90.00
_cell.angle_gamma   90.00
#
_symmetry.space_group_name_H-M   'P 1'
#
loop_
_entity.id
_entity.type
_entity.pdbx_description
1 polymer ?
#
loop_
_entity_poly.entity_id
_entity_poly.type
_entity_poly.pdbx_seq_one_letter_code
_entity_poly.pdbx_strand_id
1 'polypeptide(L)'
;MKMNKILVTAAITLISLIGFSQNSVKELSEGIEKGQYGIIEVRLNMEDEFRTLEGRDSQGLARISFFTGKGDKKNLVTKGFEGFDHVVVILNDMKANGWKLISTYPIRGTSLLITHYLFEKVKK
;
A
#
# COMPACT_ATOMS: atom_id res chain seq x y z
N MET A 1 12.43 -36.94 1.33
CA MET A 1 13.06 -35.66 1.65
C MET A 1 12.73 -34.58 0.67
N LYS A 2 12.83 -34.82 -0.63
CA LYS A 2 12.42 -33.83 -1.62
C LYS A 2 10.91 -33.53 -1.54
N MET A 3 10.11 -34.52 -1.20
CA MET A 3 8.67 -34.35 -1.09
C MET A 3 8.27 -33.41 0.06
N ASN A 4 8.98 -33.45 1.19
CA ASN A 4 8.70 -32.56 2.29
C ASN A 4 8.93 -31.10 1.95
N LYS A 5 9.97 -30.81 1.20
CA LYS A 5 10.26 -29.45 0.76
C LYS A 5 9.18 -28.92 -0.19
N ILE A 6 8.71 -29.78 -1.09
CA ILE A 6 7.64 -29.41 -2.03
C ILE A 6 6.35 -29.13 -1.28
N LEU A 7 6.00 -29.94 -0.28
CA LEU A 7 4.80 -29.75 0.51
C LEU A 7 4.84 -28.44 1.30
N VAL A 8 5.98 -28.12 1.89
CA VAL A 8 6.14 -26.87 2.66
C VAL A 8 5.99 -25.67 1.73
N THR A 9 6.62 -25.70 0.56
CA THR A 9 6.51 -24.63 -0.42
C THR A 9 5.07 -24.45 -0.89
N ALA A 10 4.38 -25.54 -1.18
CA ALA A 10 2.98 -25.48 -1.59
C ALA A 10 2.09 -24.89 -0.50
N ALA A 11 2.30 -25.26 0.76
CA ALA A 11 1.54 -24.72 1.88
C ALA A 11 1.75 -23.22 2.04
N ILE A 12 2.98 -22.75 1.94
CA ILE A 12 3.30 -21.32 2.03
C ILE A 12 2.63 -20.56 0.89
N THR A 13 2.71 -21.09 -0.32
CA THR A 13 2.08 -20.48 -1.49
C THR A 13 0.57 -20.39 -1.31
N LEU A 14 -0.05 -21.45 -0.81
CA LEU A 14 -1.48 -21.50 -0.57
C LEU A 14 -1.92 -20.47 0.47
N ILE A 15 -1.17 -20.32 1.56
CA ILE A 15 -1.46 -19.32 2.58
C ILE A 15 -1.36 -17.91 1.98
N SER A 16 -0.36 -17.66 1.15
CA SER A 16 -0.20 -16.38 0.47
C SER A 16 -1.38 -16.06 -0.44
N LEU A 17 -1.91 -17.06 -1.13
CA LEU A 17 -3.05 -16.89 -2.03
C LEU A 17 -4.35 -16.65 -1.26
N ILE A 18 -4.55 -17.33 -0.14
CA ILE A 18 -5.76 -17.18 0.66
C ILE A 18 -5.86 -15.79 1.29
N GLY A 19 -4.73 -15.17 1.60
CA GLY A 19 -4.71 -13.92 2.32
C GLY A 19 -5.17 -12.70 1.54
N PHE A 20 -5.14 -12.66 0.17
CA PHE A 20 -5.01 -11.36 -0.41
C PHE A 20 -5.39 -11.11 -1.80
N SER A 21 -6.36 -10.20 -1.92
CA SER A 21 -6.62 -9.42 -3.10
C SER A 21 -5.72 -8.18 -3.18
N GLN A 22 -4.84 -7.97 -2.20
CA GLN A 22 -4.00 -6.77 -2.15
C GLN A 22 -2.75 -6.91 -3.00
N ASN A 23 -2.39 -5.83 -3.69
CA ASN A 23 -1.20 -5.78 -4.52
C ASN A 23 -0.02 -5.22 -3.72
N SER A 24 1.19 -5.53 -4.16
CA SER A 24 2.39 -4.94 -3.57
C SER A 24 2.85 -3.73 -4.39
N VAL A 25 3.64 -2.87 -3.77
CA VAL A 25 4.27 -1.75 -4.48
C VAL A 25 5.11 -2.26 -5.64
N LYS A 26 5.84 -3.35 -5.43
CA LYS A 26 6.68 -3.95 -6.47
C LYS A 26 5.86 -4.33 -7.69
N GLU A 27 4.75 -5.04 -7.48
CA GLU A 27 3.88 -5.47 -8.58
C GLU A 27 3.32 -4.29 -9.36
N LEU A 28 2.85 -3.27 -8.65
CA LEU A 28 2.23 -2.11 -9.27
C LEU A 28 3.24 -1.18 -9.93
N SER A 29 4.51 -1.29 -9.55
CA SER A 29 5.60 -0.51 -10.15
C SER A 29 6.12 -1.11 -11.45
N GLU A 30 5.81 -2.36 -11.73
CA GLU A 30 6.28 -3.04 -12.93
C GLU A 30 5.78 -2.33 -14.19
N GLY A 31 6.68 -2.11 -15.14
CA GLY A 31 6.34 -1.43 -16.38
C GLY A 31 6.21 0.09 -16.28
N ILE A 32 6.40 0.66 -15.12
CA ILE A 32 6.39 2.12 -14.98
C ILE A 32 7.79 2.65 -15.31
N GLU A 33 7.84 3.57 -16.26
CA GLU A 33 9.10 4.10 -16.74
C GLU A 33 9.62 5.23 -15.87
N LYS A 34 10.92 5.43 -15.92
CA LYS A 34 11.60 6.54 -15.28
C LYS A 34 11.01 7.87 -15.78
N GLY A 35 10.77 8.79 -14.88
CA GLY A 35 10.17 10.10 -15.18
C GLY A 35 8.66 10.15 -15.00
N GLN A 36 8.00 9.01 -14.82
CA GLN A 36 6.57 8.98 -14.57
C GLN A 36 6.25 9.19 -13.10
N TYR A 37 5.05 9.69 -12.82
CA TYR A 37 4.60 9.98 -11.47
C TYR A 37 3.65 8.90 -10.95
N GLY A 38 3.61 8.78 -9.63
CA GLY A 38 2.65 7.94 -8.94
C GLY A 38 2.19 8.62 -7.67
N ILE A 39 1.00 8.27 -7.20
CA ILE A 39 0.45 8.83 -5.96
C ILE A 39 0.06 7.70 -5.03
N ILE A 40 0.58 7.76 -3.80
CA ILE A 40 0.09 6.94 -2.69
C ILE A 40 -0.99 7.76 -1.98
N GLU A 41 -2.20 7.21 -1.90
CA GLU A 41 -3.30 7.83 -1.16
C GLU A 41 -3.53 7.05 0.13
N VAL A 42 -3.40 7.75 1.25
CA VAL A 42 -3.74 7.21 2.57
C VAL A 42 -5.06 7.83 2.99
N ARG A 43 -6.08 7.02 3.16
CA ARG A 43 -7.43 7.45 3.52
C ARG A 43 -7.77 6.94 4.90
N LEU A 44 -8.03 7.87 5.83
CA LEU A 44 -8.39 7.56 7.21
C LEU A 44 -9.79 8.03 7.53
N ASN A 45 -10.52 7.22 8.30
CA ASN A 45 -11.81 7.60 8.81
C ASN A 45 -11.64 8.38 10.13
N MET A 46 -12.09 9.63 10.14
CA MET A 46 -11.91 10.52 11.29
C MET A 46 -12.88 10.25 12.42
N GLU A 47 -13.95 9.51 12.17
CA GLU A 47 -14.92 9.17 13.23
C GLU A 47 -14.33 8.25 14.28
N ASP A 48 -13.33 7.45 13.90
CA ASP A 48 -12.66 6.52 14.79
C ASP A 48 -11.15 6.74 14.74
N GLU A 49 -10.78 8.02 14.84
CA GLU A 49 -9.42 8.47 14.60
C GLU A 49 -8.38 7.76 15.46
N PHE A 50 -8.61 7.69 16.76
CA PHE A 50 -7.63 7.08 17.66
C PHE A 50 -7.36 5.62 17.35
N ARG A 51 -8.40 4.85 17.10
CA ARG A 51 -8.26 3.42 16.80
C ARG A 51 -7.53 3.23 15.48
N THR A 52 -7.86 4.05 14.49
CA THR A 52 -7.23 3.97 13.17
C THR A 52 -5.76 4.34 13.24
N LEU A 53 -5.43 5.44 13.92
CA LEU A 53 -4.05 5.91 14.02
C LEU A 53 -3.17 4.97 14.86
N GLU A 54 -3.76 4.30 15.85
CA GLU A 54 -3.04 3.34 16.68
C GLU A 54 -2.93 1.94 16.06
N GLY A 55 -3.46 1.75 14.86
CA GLY A 55 -3.36 0.47 14.18
C GLY A 55 -4.38 -0.57 14.63
N ARG A 56 -5.52 -0.13 15.15
CA ARG A 56 -6.60 -1.03 15.59
C ARG A 56 -7.77 -1.06 14.59
N ASP A 57 -7.47 -0.81 13.33
CA ASP A 57 -8.49 -0.75 12.28
C ASP A 57 -8.77 -2.14 11.71
N SER A 58 -9.55 -2.94 12.43
CA SER A 58 -9.94 -4.28 11.99
C SER A 58 -11.09 -4.28 10.98
N GLN A 59 -11.74 -3.14 10.77
CA GLN A 59 -12.93 -3.04 9.93
C GLN A 59 -12.67 -2.43 8.56
N GLY A 60 -11.42 -2.10 8.24
CA GLY A 60 -11.09 -1.53 6.94
C GLY A 60 -11.52 -0.09 6.74
N LEU A 61 -11.52 0.70 7.83
CA LEU A 61 -11.86 2.12 7.78
C LEU A 61 -10.74 2.96 7.19
N ALA A 62 -9.52 2.43 7.17
CA ALA A 62 -8.37 3.05 6.54
C ALA A 62 -8.01 2.28 5.27
N ARG A 63 -7.57 3.00 4.26
CA ARG A 63 -7.15 2.39 2.99
C ARG A 63 -5.90 3.07 2.47
N ILE A 64 -5.04 2.28 1.82
CA ILE A 64 -3.89 2.80 1.11
C ILE A 64 -4.00 2.32 -0.34
N SER A 65 -3.95 3.26 -1.27
CA SER A 65 -4.06 2.98 -2.70
C SER A 65 -2.87 3.60 -3.45
N PHE A 66 -2.49 2.96 -4.56
CA PHE A 66 -1.39 3.43 -5.39
C PHE A 66 -1.91 3.70 -6.80
N PHE A 67 -1.89 4.98 -7.20
CA PHE A 67 -2.30 5.42 -8.52
C PHE A 67 -1.09 5.63 -9.41
N THR A 68 -1.08 4.95 -10.55
CA THR A 68 0.05 4.99 -11.48
C THR A 68 -0.27 5.63 -12.82
N GLY A 69 -1.51 6.10 -13.00
CA GLY A 69 -1.94 6.65 -14.29
C GLY A 69 -2.43 5.61 -15.28
N LYS A 70 -2.49 4.34 -14.88
CA LYS A 70 -2.97 3.26 -15.76
C LYS A 70 -4.48 3.07 -15.75
N GLY A 71 -5.19 4.00 -15.13
CA GLY A 71 -6.65 4.02 -15.13
C GLY A 71 -7.32 3.22 -14.02
N ASP A 72 -6.71 2.17 -13.55
CA ASP A 72 -7.28 1.34 -12.51
C ASP A 72 -6.77 1.73 -11.13
N LYS A 73 -7.71 1.86 -10.20
CA LYS A 73 -7.36 2.10 -8.81
C LYS A 73 -6.69 0.86 -8.22
N LYS A 74 -5.53 1.03 -7.64
CA LYS A 74 -4.74 -0.07 -7.10
C LYS A 74 -4.73 -0.05 -5.59
N ASN A 75 -5.29 -1.06 -4.97
CA ASN A 75 -5.37 -1.16 -3.52
C ASN A 75 -4.15 -1.88 -2.95
N LEU A 76 -3.41 -1.18 -2.08
CA LEU A 76 -2.32 -1.78 -1.33
C LEU A 76 -2.81 -2.31 0.01
N VAL A 77 -3.68 -1.56 0.69
CA VAL A 77 -4.25 -1.95 1.98
C VAL A 77 -5.72 -1.62 1.97
N THR A 78 -6.58 -2.62 2.15
CA THR A 78 -8.02 -2.46 2.25
C THR A 78 -8.55 -2.82 3.62
N LYS A 79 -7.83 -3.67 4.35
CA LYS A 79 -8.13 -4.08 5.72
C LYS A 79 -6.82 -4.28 6.46
N GLY A 80 -6.86 -4.23 7.77
CA GLY A 80 -5.69 -4.50 8.59
C GLY A 80 -4.67 -3.36 8.60
N PHE A 81 -5.12 -2.15 8.46
CA PHE A 81 -4.24 -1.00 8.58
C PHE A 81 -3.63 -0.93 9.99
N GLU A 82 -2.31 -0.84 10.07
CA GLU A 82 -1.55 -0.92 11.32
C GLU A 82 -1.01 0.42 11.80
N GLY A 83 -1.67 1.51 11.43
CA GLY A 83 -1.28 2.84 11.89
C GLY A 83 -0.15 3.47 11.08
N PHE A 84 0.54 4.43 11.67
CA PHE A 84 1.58 5.17 10.96
C PHE A 84 2.78 4.31 10.58
N ASP A 85 3.08 3.28 11.35
CA ASP A 85 4.16 2.36 10.97
C ASP A 85 3.87 1.68 9.63
N HIS A 86 2.61 1.39 9.35
CA HIS A 86 2.20 0.82 8.08
C HIS A 86 2.46 1.80 6.93
N VAL A 87 2.19 3.09 7.16
CA VAL A 87 2.47 4.13 6.17
C VAL A 87 3.97 4.18 5.88
N VAL A 88 4.79 4.15 6.94
CA VAL A 88 6.26 4.17 6.78
C VAL A 88 6.75 2.99 5.96
N VAL A 89 6.20 1.79 6.21
CA VAL A 89 6.55 0.60 5.43
C VAL A 89 6.25 0.83 3.94
N ILE A 90 5.08 1.37 3.62
CA ILE A 90 4.71 1.64 2.22
C ILE A 90 5.64 2.68 1.61
N LEU A 91 5.96 3.75 2.33
CA LEU A 91 6.87 4.78 1.82
C LEU A 91 8.28 4.21 1.56
N ASN A 92 8.74 3.33 2.44
CA ASN A 92 10.02 2.65 2.25
C ASN A 92 9.99 1.70 1.05
N ASP A 93 8.87 1.00 0.86
CA ASP A 93 8.69 0.13 -0.30
C ASP A 93 8.71 0.93 -1.61
N MET A 94 8.12 2.13 -1.60
CA MET A 94 8.19 3.02 -2.76
C MET A 94 9.64 3.38 -3.08
N LYS A 95 10.40 3.78 -2.07
CA LYS A 95 11.81 4.11 -2.24
C LYS A 95 12.61 2.90 -2.76
N ALA A 96 12.36 1.72 -2.22
CA ALA A 96 13.04 0.50 -2.63
C ALA A 96 12.72 0.11 -4.08
N ASN A 97 11.58 0.53 -4.60
CA ASN A 97 11.15 0.23 -5.96
C ASN A 97 11.39 1.39 -6.94
N GLY A 98 12.28 2.29 -6.60
CA GLY A 98 12.76 3.32 -7.52
C GLY A 98 11.95 4.60 -7.55
N TRP A 99 11.16 4.86 -6.52
CA TRP A 99 10.34 6.06 -6.42
C TRP A 99 10.97 7.09 -5.47
N LYS A 100 10.87 8.35 -5.83
CA LYS A 100 11.32 9.46 -5.02
C LYS A 100 10.12 10.32 -4.61
N LEU A 101 9.99 10.59 -3.32
CA LEU A 101 8.94 11.46 -2.81
C LEU A 101 9.19 12.91 -3.23
N ILE A 102 8.20 13.49 -3.88
CA ILE A 102 8.27 14.88 -4.38
C ILE A 102 7.51 15.82 -3.46
N SER A 103 6.31 15.42 -3.07
CA SER A 103 5.42 16.29 -2.31
C SER A 103 4.40 15.48 -1.53
N THR A 104 3.88 16.07 -0.46
CA THR A 104 2.83 15.50 0.37
C THR A 104 1.80 16.58 0.63
N TYR A 105 0.52 16.25 0.47
CA TYR A 105 -0.54 17.20 0.80
C TYR A 105 -1.76 16.48 1.37
N PRO A 106 -2.36 17.01 2.44
CA PRO A 106 -3.56 16.47 3.01
C PRO A 106 -4.81 17.14 2.45
N ILE A 107 -5.91 16.38 2.42
CA ILE A 107 -7.24 16.90 2.15
C ILE A 107 -8.11 16.45 3.31
N ARG A 108 -8.67 17.40 4.04
CA ARG A 108 -9.51 17.09 5.20
C ARG A 108 -10.97 17.38 4.91
N GLY A 109 -11.79 16.33 5.03
CA GLY A 109 -13.23 16.45 5.01
C GLY A 109 -13.82 16.41 6.42
N THR A 110 -15.14 16.29 6.52
CA THR A 110 -15.84 16.22 7.81
C THR A 110 -15.53 14.92 8.56
N SER A 111 -15.45 13.81 7.85
CA SER A 111 -15.25 12.48 8.43
C SER A 111 -14.08 11.72 7.82
N LEU A 112 -13.35 12.34 6.90
CA LEU A 112 -12.21 11.70 6.23
C LEU A 112 -11.00 12.60 6.23
N LEU A 113 -9.84 12.00 6.44
CA LEU A 113 -8.55 12.62 6.17
C LEU A 113 -7.89 11.82 5.06
N ILE A 114 -7.56 12.51 3.97
CA ILE A 114 -6.90 11.90 2.83
C ILE A 114 -5.55 12.57 2.67
N THR A 115 -4.47 11.78 2.67
CA THR A 115 -3.13 12.29 2.45
C THR A 115 -2.61 11.71 1.15
N HIS A 116 -2.13 12.57 0.26
CA HIS A 116 -1.50 12.17 -0.98
C HIS A 116 0.01 12.37 -0.88
N TYR A 117 0.74 11.32 -1.23
CA TYR A 117 2.19 11.34 -1.36
C TYR A 117 2.51 11.22 -2.84
N LEU A 118 3.01 12.30 -3.41
CA LEU A 118 3.39 12.34 -4.84
C LEU A 118 4.82 11.86 -5.00
N PHE A 119 5.00 10.89 -5.87
CA PHE A 119 6.30 10.31 -6.19
C PHE A 119 6.63 10.44 -7.66
N GLU A 120 7.92 10.45 -7.95
CA GLU A 120 8.44 10.34 -9.30
C GLU A 120 9.29 9.08 -9.40
N LYS A 121 9.10 8.33 -10.48
CA LYS A 121 9.92 7.14 -10.75
C LYS A 121 11.31 7.61 -11.19
N VAL A 122 12.35 7.30 -10.42
CA VAL A 122 13.72 7.76 -10.67
C VAL A 122 14.67 6.63 -11.00
N LYS A 123 14.28 5.38 -10.75
CA LYS A 123 15.06 4.18 -11.08
C LYS A 123 14.14 3.12 -11.68
N LYS A 124 14.71 2.32 -12.53
CA LYS A 124 13.96 1.19 -13.09
C LYS A 124 13.70 0.08 -12.06
#